data_c48c17ca4cd5676108296fc606801788
#
_entry.id   c48c17ca4cd5676108296fc606801788
#
_cell.length_a   1.000
_cell.length_b   1.000
_cell.length_c   1.000
_cell.angle_alpha   90.00
_cell.angle_beta   90.00
_cell.angle_gamma   90.00
#
_symmetry.space_group_name_H-M   'P 1'
#
loop_
_entity.id
_entity.type
_entity.pdbx_description
1 polymer ?
#
loop_
_entity_poly.entity_id
_entity_poly.type
_entity_poly.pdbx_seq_one_letter_code
_entity_poly.pdbx_strand_id
1 'polypeptide(L)' 'MKSFKDAAYQILVEVGKPLHSKDITKTALKRGLLETAGKTPEATMNAQLVMDINSKGALSRFKKAGPSVFAINDKQ' A
#
# COMPACT_ATOMS: atom_id res chain seq x y z
N MET A 1 8.23 9.96 -9.59
CA MET A 1 7.65 9.70 -8.26
C MET A 1 6.30 9.04 -8.40
N LYS A 2 6.04 8.00 -7.64
CA LYS A 2 4.79 7.27 -7.70
C LYS A 2 3.82 7.77 -6.63
N SER A 3 2.52 7.57 -6.86
CA SER A 3 1.54 7.78 -5.81
C SER A 3 1.72 6.72 -4.71
N PHE A 4 1.13 6.96 -3.56
CA PHE A 4 1.17 5.97 -2.47
C PHE A 4 0.65 4.62 -2.93
N LYS A 5 -0.47 4.62 -3.67
CA LYS A 5 -1.09 3.37 -4.15
C LYS A 5 -0.21 2.66 -5.18
N ASP A 6 0.38 3.40 -6.09
CA ASP A 6 1.25 2.79 -7.10
C ASP A 6 2.51 2.21 -6.47
N ALA A 7 3.10 2.92 -5.51
CA ALA A 7 4.28 2.42 -4.80
C ALA A 7 3.94 1.15 -4.03
N ALA A 8 2.80 1.14 -3.34
CA ALA A 8 2.36 -0.03 -2.59
C ALA A 8 2.14 -1.23 -3.50
N TYR A 9 1.51 -1.00 -4.65
CA TYR A 9 1.26 -2.07 -5.60
C TYR A 9 2.58 -2.69 -6.08
N GLN A 10 3.52 -1.87 -6.47
CA GLN A 10 4.82 -2.34 -6.93
C GLN A 10 5.52 -3.20 -5.87
N ILE A 11 5.53 -2.71 -4.63
CA ILE A 11 6.20 -3.41 -3.53
C ILE A 11 5.52 -4.73 -3.23
N LEU A 12 4.20 -4.75 -3.17
CA LEU A 12 3.46 -5.97 -2.87
C LEU A 12 3.61 -7.02 -3.97
N VAL A 13 3.66 -6.59 -5.22
CA VAL A 13 3.92 -7.52 -6.33
C VAL A 13 5.30 -8.14 -6.21
N GLU A 14 6.32 -7.31 -5.93
CA GLU A 14 7.70 -7.80 -5.83
C GLU A 14 7.89 -8.74 -4.64
N VAL A 15 7.30 -8.41 -3.50
CA VAL A 15 7.44 -9.22 -2.28
C VAL A 15 6.61 -10.49 -2.35
N GLY A 16 5.43 -10.41 -2.95
CA GLY A 16 4.57 -11.57 -3.15
C GLY A 16 3.88 -12.07 -1.90
N LYS A 17 3.81 -11.27 -0.84
CA LYS A 17 3.14 -11.63 0.40
C LYS A 17 2.55 -10.40 1.06
N PRO A 18 1.59 -10.58 2.00
CA PRO A 18 1.02 -9.43 2.72
C PRO A 18 2.07 -8.69 3.53
N LEU A 19 1.92 -7.37 3.60
CA LEU A 19 2.79 -6.51 4.39
C LEU A 19 1.96 -5.50 5.18
N HIS A 20 2.47 -5.15 6.36
CA HIS A 20 1.90 -4.06 7.14
C HIS A 20 2.15 -2.73 6.42
N SER A 21 1.23 -1.78 6.56
CA SER A 21 1.36 -0.48 5.92
C SER A 21 2.68 0.22 6.28
N LYS A 22 3.15 0.04 7.50
CA LYS A 22 4.42 0.57 7.95
C LYS A 22 5.59 0.03 7.13
N ASP A 23 5.58 -1.27 6.87
CA ASP A 23 6.65 -1.90 6.08
C ASP A 23 6.58 -1.50 4.62
N ILE A 24 5.38 -1.38 4.08
CA ILE A 24 5.19 -0.91 2.71
C ILE A 24 5.76 0.50 2.55
N THR A 25 5.42 1.39 3.48
CA THR A 25 5.88 2.77 3.46
C THR A 25 7.38 2.86 3.60
N LYS A 26 7.93 2.14 4.57
CA LYS A 26 9.38 2.14 4.82
C LYS A 26 10.14 1.67 3.59
N THR A 27 9.67 0.60 2.96
CA THR A 27 10.30 0.07 1.75
C THR A 27 10.20 1.06 0.59
N ALA A 28 9.04 1.70 0.45
CA ALA A 28 8.84 2.69 -0.62
C ALA A 28 9.76 3.89 -0.46
N LEU A 29 9.93 4.37 0.77
CA LEU A 29 10.84 5.49 1.04
C LEU A 29 12.30 5.08 0.79
N LYS A 30 12.67 3.90 1.24
CA LYS A 30 14.03 3.39 1.06
C LYS A 30 14.40 3.25 -0.41
N ARG A 31 13.44 2.85 -1.25
CA ARG A 31 13.67 2.68 -2.68
C ARG A 31 13.48 3.96 -3.49
N GLY A 32 13.12 5.06 -2.83
CA GLY A 32 12.87 6.31 -3.53
C GLY A 32 11.61 6.32 -4.37
N LEU A 33 10.68 5.41 -4.09
CA LEU A 33 9.40 5.36 -4.80
C LEU A 33 8.43 6.43 -4.30
N LEU A 34 8.63 6.91 -3.10
CA LEU A 34 7.83 7.96 -2.49
C LEU A 34 8.72 9.08 -1.99
N GLU A 35 8.22 10.30 -2.10
CA GLU A 35 8.73 11.44 -1.38
C GLU A 35 7.58 11.98 -0.55
N THR A 36 7.83 12.24 0.71
CA THR A 36 6.79 12.79 1.55
C THR A 36 7.39 13.76 2.55
N ALA A 37 6.71 14.89 2.74
CA ALA A 37 7.04 15.86 3.76
C ALA A 37 6.19 15.62 5.02
N GLY A 38 5.30 14.64 5.00
CA GLY A 38 4.43 14.34 6.13
C GLY A 38 5.16 13.68 7.26
N LYS A 39 4.65 13.88 8.48
CA LYS A 39 5.25 13.31 9.67
C LYS A 39 4.88 11.85 9.89
N THR A 40 3.77 11.41 9.27
CA THR A 40 3.26 10.06 9.45
C THR A 40 2.91 9.44 8.11
N PRO A 41 3.91 9.19 7.25
CA PRO A 41 3.63 8.64 5.92
C PRO A 41 2.95 7.26 5.98
N GLU A 42 3.23 6.46 7.00
CA GLU A 42 2.56 5.17 7.16
C GLU A 42 1.07 5.32 7.43
N ALA A 43 0.66 6.37 8.14
CA ALA A 43 -0.76 6.63 8.35
C ALA A 43 -1.45 7.01 7.05
N THR A 44 -0.80 7.82 6.22
CA THR A 44 -1.30 8.20 4.91
C THR A 44 -1.40 6.98 4.00
N MET A 45 -0.39 6.13 4.00
CA MET A 45 -0.39 4.90 3.22
C MET A 45 -1.58 4.02 3.62
N ASN A 46 -1.75 3.80 4.92
CA ASN A 46 -2.85 2.99 5.43
C ASN A 46 -4.21 3.56 5.00
N ALA A 47 -4.39 4.86 5.17
CA ALA A 47 -5.65 5.51 4.81
C ALA A 47 -5.93 5.37 3.31
N GLN A 48 -4.94 5.58 2.47
CA GLN A 48 -5.12 5.49 1.03
C GLN A 48 -5.49 4.08 0.58
N LEU A 49 -4.86 3.07 1.14
CA LEU A 49 -5.16 1.69 0.79
C LEU A 49 -6.55 1.27 1.29
N VAL A 50 -6.91 1.67 2.51
CA VAL A 50 -8.24 1.39 3.05
C VAL A 50 -9.32 2.07 2.21
N MET A 51 -9.11 3.33 1.85
CA MET A 51 -10.07 4.06 1.02
C MET A 51 -10.25 3.43 -0.35
N ASP A 52 -9.15 2.97 -0.95
CA ASP A 52 -9.23 2.31 -2.25
C ASP A 52 -10.03 1.02 -2.16
N ILE A 53 -9.79 0.22 -1.13
CA ILE A 53 -10.50 -1.03 -0.92
C ILE A 53 -11.99 -0.77 -0.68
N ASN A 54 -12.32 0.20 0.18
CA ASN A 54 -13.71 0.53 0.49
C ASN A 54 -14.44 1.11 -0.71
N SER A 55 -13.76 1.87 -1.54
CA SER A 55 -14.34 2.52 -2.69
C SER A 55 -14.54 1.58 -3.87
N LYS A 56 -13.58 0.69 -4.10
CA LYS A 56 -13.58 -0.18 -5.28
C LYS A 56 -13.96 -1.63 -4.99
N GLY A 57 -13.90 -2.04 -3.73
CA GLY A 57 -14.24 -3.42 -3.36
C GLY A 57 -13.42 -4.44 -4.13
N ALA A 58 -14.09 -5.36 -4.81
CA ALA A 58 -13.44 -6.42 -5.56
C ALA A 58 -12.59 -5.91 -6.73
N LEU A 59 -12.80 -4.66 -7.15
CA LEU A 59 -12.03 -4.06 -8.24
C LEU A 59 -10.75 -3.38 -7.76
N SER A 60 -10.54 -3.28 -6.45
CA SER A 60 -9.31 -2.73 -5.91
C SER A 60 -8.15 -3.67 -6.20
N ARG A 61 -6.97 -3.10 -6.45
CA ARG A 61 -5.74 -3.89 -6.60
C ARG A 61 -5.29 -4.50 -5.28
N PHE A 62 -5.88 -4.07 -4.17
CA PHE A 62 -5.46 -4.44 -2.82
C PHE A 62 -6.58 -5.16 -2.09
N LYS A 63 -6.19 -5.97 -1.13
CA LYS A 63 -7.13 -6.55 -0.17
C LYS A 63 -6.51 -6.45 1.22
N LYS A 64 -7.37 -6.42 2.23
CA LYS A 64 -6.92 -6.35 3.61
C LYS A 64 -6.69 -7.75 4.14
N ALA A 65 -5.48 -8.02 4.61
CA ALA A 65 -5.10 -9.34 5.11
C ALA A 65 -5.03 -9.39 6.64
N GLY A 66 -5.21 -8.24 7.29
CA GLY A 66 -5.20 -8.13 8.75
C GLY A 66 -5.24 -6.67 9.14
N PRO A 67 -5.16 -6.34 10.45
CA PRO A 67 -5.14 -4.94 10.88
C PRO A 67 -3.95 -4.21 10.27
N SER A 68 -4.23 -3.23 9.42
CA SER A 68 -3.21 -2.46 8.69
C SER A 68 -2.28 -3.32 7.83
N VAL A 69 -2.68 -4.54 7.49
CA VAL A 69 -1.91 -5.45 6.65
C VAL A 69 -2.62 -5.58 5.30
N PHE A 70 -1.87 -5.42 4.22
CA PHE A 70 -2.44 -5.39 2.87
C PHE A 70 -1.71 -6.36 1.97
N ALA A 71 -2.44 -6.85 0.98
CA ALA A 71 -1.90 -7.77 -0.01
C ALA A 71 -2.47 -7.41 -1.38
N ILE A 72 -1.93 -8.02 -2.41
CA ILE A 72 -2.46 -7.88 -3.76
C ILE A 72 -3.77 -8.65 -3.85
N ASN A 73 -4.76 -8.02 -4.46
CA ASN A 73 -6.04 -8.67 -4.73
C ASN A 73 -5.94 -9.40 -6.07
N ASP A 74 -5.69 -10.67 -6.00
CA ASP A 74 -5.49 -11.51 -7.18
C ASP A 74 -6.77 -12.07 -7.78
N LYS A 75 -7.92 -11.57 -7.32
CA LYS A 75 -9.22 -11.96 -7.89
C LYS A 75 -9.70 -11.01 -8.98
N GLN A 76 -8.87 -10.08 -9.36
CA GLN A 76 -9.21 -9.17 -10.46
C GLN A 76 -9.21 -9.88 -11.79
#